data_f66fabd99e74cc64abc4f42bf79521dd
#
_entry.id   f66fabd99e74cc64abc4f42bf79521dd
#
_cell.length_a   1.000
_cell.length_b   1.000
_cell.length_c   1.000
_cell.angle_alpha   90.00
_cell.angle_beta   90.00
_cell.angle_gamma   90.00
#
_symmetry.space_group_name_H-M   'P 1'
#
loop_
_entity.id
_entity.type
_entity.pdbx_description
1 polymer ?
#
loop_
_entity_poly.entity_id
_entity_poly.type
_entity_poly.pdbx_seq_one_letter_code
_entity_poly.pdbx_strand_id
1 'polypeptide(L)'
;MPWVPNLAYPGTWMRLLQADVHAGVYAMAGRLPAGLAVGTHRHTGAVHMFTLSGAWGYREHDYVNRAGSYLYEPPGSIHTLYVPDDNTEVTETLTVVYGTTEYLDDGGAIVAVSDAATNLEAYYVSCEAAGVPRPAAILR
;
A
#
# COMPACT_ATOMS: atom_id res chain seq x y z
N MET A 1 -9.84 -1.41 13.51
CA MET A 1 -9.23 -2.35 12.54
C MET A 1 -7.89 -2.81 13.07
N PRO A 2 -7.65 -4.11 13.21
CA PRO A 2 -6.38 -4.61 13.71
C PRO A 2 -5.25 -4.44 12.71
N TRP A 3 -4.02 -4.27 13.22
CA TRP A 3 -2.81 -4.42 12.45
C TRP A 3 -2.51 -5.90 12.26
N VAL A 4 -2.23 -6.31 11.04
CA VAL A 4 -1.82 -7.68 10.71
C VAL A 4 -0.60 -7.67 9.81
N PRO A 5 0.24 -8.72 9.84
CA PRO A 5 1.33 -8.86 8.88
C PRO A 5 0.79 -8.90 7.45
N ASN A 6 1.43 -8.18 6.55
CA ASN A 6 1.12 -8.27 5.13
C ASN A 6 1.86 -9.46 4.52
N LEU A 7 1.12 -10.50 4.15
CA LEU A 7 1.72 -11.74 3.66
C LEU A 7 2.36 -11.58 2.27
N ALA A 8 1.94 -10.57 1.48
CA ALA A 8 2.54 -10.29 0.18
C ALA A 8 3.91 -9.61 0.28
N TYR A 9 4.16 -8.87 1.36
CA TYR A 9 5.42 -8.15 1.60
C TYR A 9 5.92 -8.45 3.01
N PRO A 10 6.73 -9.51 3.20
CA PRO A 10 7.26 -9.89 4.51
C PRO A 10 7.97 -8.73 5.23
N GLY A 11 7.73 -8.60 6.52
CA GLY A 11 8.25 -7.50 7.34
C GLY A 11 7.39 -6.24 7.34
N THR A 12 6.37 -6.17 6.50
CA THR A 12 5.39 -5.08 6.51
C THR A 12 4.13 -5.47 7.28
N TRP A 13 3.41 -4.45 7.75
CA TRP A 13 2.12 -4.60 8.42
C TRP A 13 1.08 -3.77 7.70
N MET A 14 -0.14 -4.23 7.70
CA MET A 14 -1.26 -3.52 7.10
C MET A 14 -2.47 -3.46 8.03
N ARG A 15 -3.25 -2.41 7.84
CA ARG A 15 -4.56 -2.22 8.46
C ARG A 15 -5.48 -1.69 7.37
N LEU A 16 -6.44 -2.51 6.93
CA LEU A 16 -7.44 -2.07 5.98
C LEU A 16 -8.52 -1.28 6.73
N LEU A 17 -8.76 -0.06 6.29
CA LEU A 17 -9.71 0.87 6.94
C LEU A 17 -11.06 0.85 6.25
N GLN A 18 -11.06 0.73 4.92
CA GLN A 18 -12.24 0.70 4.08
C GLN A 18 -11.95 -0.05 2.79
N ALA A 19 -12.92 -0.79 2.28
CA ALA A 19 -12.90 -1.32 0.93
C ALA A 19 -14.32 -1.23 0.35
N ASP A 20 -14.51 -0.36 -0.62
CA ASP A 20 -15.73 -0.29 -1.42
C ASP A 20 -15.47 -0.99 -2.75
N VAL A 21 -15.87 -2.26 -2.81
CA VAL A 21 -15.63 -3.11 -3.98
C VAL A 21 -16.42 -2.63 -5.19
N HIS A 22 -17.61 -2.07 -4.98
CA HIS A 22 -18.46 -1.57 -6.08
C HIS A 22 -17.92 -0.26 -6.66
N ALA A 23 -17.46 0.65 -5.81
CA ALA A 23 -16.85 1.89 -6.25
C ALA A 23 -15.38 1.72 -6.71
N GLY A 24 -14.76 0.58 -6.41
CA GLY A 24 -13.37 0.33 -6.75
C GLY A 24 -12.39 1.22 -5.98
N VAL A 25 -12.65 1.46 -4.69
CA VAL A 25 -11.80 2.29 -3.84
C VAL A 25 -11.53 1.60 -2.50
N TYR A 26 -10.30 1.71 -2.00
CA TYR A 26 -9.97 1.26 -0.66
C TYR A 26 -9.01 2.23 0.05
N ALA A 27 -9.05 2.18 1.37
CA ALA A 27 -8.14 2.94 2.23
C ALA A 27 -7.43 1.99 3.17
N MET A 28 -6.11 2.13 3.27
CA MET A 28 -5.29 1.29 4.13
C MET A 28 -4.17 2.09 4.81
N ALA A 29 -3.80 1.68 6.01
CA ALA A 29 -2.58 2.10 6.65
C ALA A 29 -1.53 1.00 6.51
N GLY A 30 -0.29 1.39 6.27
CA GLY A 30 0.85 0.50 6.13
C GLY A 30 1.98 0.87 7.09
N ARG A 31 2.70 -0.14 7.60
CA ARG A 31 3.97 0.02 8.32
C ARG A 31 5.06 -0.66 7.52
N LEU A 32 6.05 0.12 7.14
CA LEU A 32 7.07 -0.26 6.19
C LEU A 32 8.45 -0.21 6.88
N PRO A 33 9.22 -1.32 6.84
CA PRO A 33 10.56 -1.35 7.45
C PRO A 33 11.59 -0.64 6.57
N ALA A 34 12.70 -0.25 7.18
CA ALA A 34 13.86 0.23 6.45
C ALA A 34 14.32 -0.81 5.40
N GLY A 35 14.76 -0.33 4.24
CA GLY A 35 15.25 -1.16 3.15
C GLY A 35 14.16 -1.83 2.30
N LEU A 36 12.87 -1.60 2.60
CA LEU A 36 11.79 -2.15 1.77
C LEU A 36 11.86 -1.59 0.35
N ALA A 37 11.64 -2.46 -0.63
CA ALA A 37 11.36 -2.09 -2.01
C ALA A 37 10.06 -2.77 -2.45
N VAL A 38 9.13 -1.99 -2.94
CA VAL A 38 7.89 -2.48 -3.54
C VAL A 38 8.09 -2.59 -5.04
N GLY A 39 7.63 -3.67 -5.67
CA GLY A 39 7.74 -3.87 -7.11
C GLY A 39 7.17 -2.70 -7.91
N THR A 40 7.80 -2.40 -9.04
CA THR A 40 7.32 -1.34 -9.96
C THR A 40 5.87 -1.59 -10.35
N HIS A 41 5.03 -0.57 -10.24
CA HIS A 41 3.61 -0.71 -10.48
C HIS A 41 3.02 0.56 -11.11
N ARG A 42 1.87 0.39 -11.73
CA ARG A 42 1.08 1.46 -12.33
C ARG A 42 -0.30 1.46 -11.68
N HIS A 43 -0.78 2.65 -11.30
CA HIS A 43 -2.16 2.82 -10.84
C HIS A 43 -3.07 3.21 -12.00
N THR A 44 -4.21 2.53 -12.15
CA THR A 44 -5.22 2.90 -13.16
C THR A 44 -6.08 4.07 -12.72
N GLY A 45 -6.21 4.28 -11.40
CA GLY A 45 -6.88 5.41 -10.79
C GLY A 45 -5.95 6.28 -9.99
N ALA A 46 -6.48 7.32 -9.37
CA ALA A 46 -5.71 8.20 -8.49
C ALA A 46 -5.34 7.54 -7.17
N VAL A 47 -4.22 7.97 -6.59
CA VAL A 47 -3.82 7.59 -5.23
C VAL A 47 -3.55 8.85 -4.42
N HIS A 48 -4.07 8.86 -3.19
CA HIS A 48 -3.75 9.86 -2.17
C HIS A 48 -3.01 9.18 -1.04
N MET A 49 -1.82 9.66 -0.71
CA MET A 49 -0.97 9.04 0.30
C MET A 49 -0.44 10.06 1.29
N PHE A 50 -0.67 9.78 2.57
CA PHE A 50 -0.20 10.60 3.69
C PHE A 50 0.88 9.86 4.44
N THR A 51 1.98 10.55 4.77
CA THR A 51 3.05 9.99 5.60
C THR A 51 2.83 10.43 7.04
N LEU A 52 2.69 9.46 7.95
CA LEU A 52 2.46 9.68 9.37
C LEU A 52 3.77 9.66 10.17
N SER A 53 4.71 8.81 9.77
CA SER A 53 6.05 8.72 10.37
C SER A 53 7.05 8.17 9.37
N GLY A 54 8.33 8.28 9.68
CA GLY A 54 9.41 7.73 8.87
C GLY A 54 9.70 8.50 7.59
N ALA A 55 10.20 7.78 6.59
CA ALA A 55 10.58 8.34 5.30
C ALA A 55 10.47 7.28 4.20
N TRP A 56 10.02 7.68 3.02
CA TRP A 56 9.95 6.82 1.84
C TRP A 56 9.96 7.68 0.57
N GLY A 57 10.28 7.08 -0.55
CA GLY A 57 10.28 7.76 -1.84
C GLY A 57 10.00 6.84 -3.00
N TYR A 58 10.08 7.39 -4.19
CA TYR A 58 10.06 6.67 -5.46
C TYR A 58 11.43 6.73 -6.11
N ARG A 59 11.89 5.62 -6.68
CA ARG A 59 13.18 5.58 -7.38
C ARG A 59 13.23 6.52 -8.58
N GLU A 60 12.07 6.83 -9.14
CA GLU A 60 11.90 7.71 -10.30
C GLU A 60 11.95 9.21 -9.97
N HIS A 61 12.00 9.59 -8.68
CA HIS A 61 11.97 10.96 -8.22
C HIS A 61 13.04 11.25 -7.16
N ASP A 62 13.43 12.51 -7.04
CA ASP A 62 14.47 12.95 -6.10
C ASP A 62 13.94 13.29 -4.71
N TYR A 63 12.63 13.51 -4.56
CA TYR A 63 12.04 13.86 -3.27
C TYR A 63 11.86 12.65 -2.37
N VAL A 64 11.87 12.91 -1.06
CA VAL A 64 11.57 11.93 -0.01
C VAL A 64 10.37 12.44 0.79
N ASN A 65 9.37 11.58 0.96
CA ASN A 65 8.21 11.86 1.79
C ASN A 65 8.54 11.59 3.26
N ARG A 66 8.13 12.51 4.14
CA ARG A 66 8.34 12.44 5.58
C ARG A 66 7.03 12.71 6.31
N ALA A 67 7.01 12.57 7.63
CA ALA A 67 5.84 12.87 8.46
C ALA A 67 5.21 14.21 8.08
N GLY A 68 3.90 14.21 7.81
CA GLY A 68 3.15 15.37 7.34
C GLY A 68 3.11 15.56 5.83
N SER A 69 3.85 14.77 5.04
CA SER A 69 3.78 14.84 3.58
C SER A 69 2.44 14.29 3.07
N TYR A 70 1.90 14.96 2.08
CA TYR A 70 0.81 14.48 1.24
C TYR A 70 1.32 14.29 -0.19
N LEU A 71 1.01 13.14 -0.78
CA LEU A 71 1.34 12.83 -2.16
C LEU A 71 0.07 12.49 -2.94
N TYR A 72 -0.06 13.09 -4.11
CA TYR A 72 -1.06 12.73 -5.10
C TYR A 72 -0.39 12.02 -6.28
N GLU A 73 -0.87 10.83 -6.60
CA GLU A 73 -0.46 10.09 -7.78
C GLU A 73 -1.59 10.13 -8.80
N PRO A 74 -1.39 10.77 -9.98
CA PRO A 74 -2.42 10.78 -11.01
C PRO A 74 -2.60 9.39 -11.63
N PRO A 75 -3.78 9.11 -12.21
CA PRO A 75 -4.01 7.88 -12.95
C PRO A 75 -2.95 7.65 -14.03
N GLY A 76 -2.47 6.41 -14.15
CA GLY A 76 -1.45 6.02 -15.14
C GLY A 76 -0.01 6.25 -14.68
N SER A 77 0.23 6.80 -13.50
CA SER A 77 1.59 6.98 -12.98
C SER A 77 2.25 5.64 -12.62
N ILE A 78 3.55 5.54 -12.92
CA ILE A 78 4.38 4.33 -12.70
C ILE A 78 5.43 4.65 -11.66
N HIS A 79 5.54 3.81 -10.63
CA HIS A 79 6.42 4.04 -9.49
C HIS A 79 7.05 2.77 -8.96
N THR A 80 8.25 2.97 -8.37
CA THR A 80 8.94 1.95 -7.56
C THR A 80 9.20 2.55 -6.18
N LEU A 81 8.37 2.17 -5.20
CA LEU A 81 8.49 2.67 -3.83
C LEU A 81 9.68 2.03 -3.12
N TYR A 82 10.43 2.82 -2.38
CA TYR A 82 11.49 2.34 -1.51
C TYR A 82 11.45 3.06 -0.16
N VAL A 83 11.93 2.38 0.87
CA VAL A 83 12.21 2.96 2.19
C VAL A 83 13.73 3.00 2.37
N PRO A 84 14.34 4.14 2.72
CA PRO A 84 15.79 4.23 2.92
C PRO A 84 16.32 3.19 3.90
N ASP A 85 17.48 2.59 3.59
CA ASP A 85 18.11 1.56 4.43
C ASP A 85 18.51 2.08 5.81
N ASP A 86 18.85 3.36 5.90
CA ASP A 86 19.28 4.03 7.13
C ASP A 86 18.14 4.63 7.96
N ASN A 87 16.89 4.36 7.56
CA ASN A 87 15.73 4.85 8.29
C ASN A 87 15.63 4.18 9.66
N THR A 88 15.62 4.97 10.72
CA THR A 88 15.59 4.48 12.11
C THR A 88 14.20 4.44 12.71
N GLU A 89 13.24 5.08 12.06
CA GLU A 89 11.84 5.16 12.47
C GLU A 89 10.98 4.31 11.54
N VAL A 90 9.97 3.64 12.11
CA VAL A 90 8.99 2.92 11.28
C VAL A 90 8.27 3.92 10.36
N THR A 91 8.25 3.60 9.08
CA THR A 91 7.48 4.38 8.13
C THR A 91 6.02 3.94 8.18
N GLU A 92 5.14 4.84 8.60
CA GLU A 92 3.70 4.60 8.63
C GLU A 92 3.00 5.53 7.63
N THR A 93 2.14 4.94 6.80
CA THR A 93 1.41 5.65 5.74
C THR A 93 -0.08 5.39 5.84
N LEU A 94 -0.87 6.36 5.38
CA LEU A 94 -2.29 6.23 5.12
C LEU A 94 -2.52 6.47 3.62
N THR A 95 -3.08 5.49 2.94
CA THR A 95 -3.22 5.51 1.49
C THR A 95 -4.67 5.27 1.09
N VAL A 96 -5.19 6.09 0.18
CA VAL A 96 -6.48 5.89 -0.49
C VAL A 96 -6.20 5.61 -1.95
N VAL A 97 -6.68 4.47 -2.45
CA VAL A 97 -6.40 3.97 -3.80
C VAL A 97 -7.71 3.80 -4.56
N TYR A 98 -7.78 4.42 -5.73
CA TYR A 98 -8.87 4.26 -6.68
C TYR A 98 -8.44 3.33 -7.81
N GLY A 99 -9.34 2.42 -8.22
CA GLY A 99 -9.09 1.52 -9.34
C GLY A 99 -8.14 0.38 -9.00
N THR A 100 -7.33 0.00 -9.96
CA THR A 100 -6.48 -1.18 -9.94
C THR A 100 -5.00 -0.78 -9.90
N THR A 101 -4.21 -1.53 -9.15
CA THR A 101 -2.75 -1.47 -9.20
C THR A 101 -2.25 -2.62 -10.07
N GLU A 102 -1.47 -2.30 -11.09
CA GLU A 102 -0.86 -3.24 -12.01
C GLU A 102 0.64 -3.35 -11.71
N TYR A 103 1.10 -4.51 -11.27
CA TYR A 103 2.52 -4.77 -11.03
C TYR A 103 3.19 -5.18 -12.33
N LEU A 104 4.35 -4.56 -12.61
CA LEU A 104 5.04 -4.68 -13.88
C LEU A 104 6.37 -5.42 -13.71
N ASP A 105 6.74 -6.22 -14.70
CA ASP A 105 8.09 -6.77 -14.82
C ASP A 105 9.05 -5.73 -15.44
N ASP A 106 10.32 -6.10 -15.60
CA ASP A 106 11.36 -5.21 -16.15
C ASP A 106 11.07 -4.80 -17.60
N GLY A 107 10.30 -5.60 -18.32
CA GLY A 107 9.87 -5.31 -19.70
C GLY A 107 8.60 -4.46 -19.77
N GLY A 108 7.97 -4.14 -18.64
CA GLY A 108 6.72 -3.40 -18.56
C GLY A 108 5.46 -4.24 -18.74
N ALA A 109 5.56 -5.56 -18.73
CA ALA A 109 4.40 -6.44 -18.80
C ALA A 109 3.74 -6.57 -17.42
N ILE A 110 2.41 -6.67 -17.39
CA ILE A 110 1.64 -6.87 -16.17
C ILE A 110 1.82 -8.30 -15.68
N VAL A 111 2.33 -8.48 -14.47
CA VAL A 111 2.55 -9.80 -13.85
C VAL A 111 1.59 -10.07 -12.69
N ALA A 112 0.95 -9.06 -12.14
CA ALA A 112 -0.06 -9.17 -11.09
C ALA A 112 -0.93 -7.91 -11.06
N VAL A 113 -2.12 -8.04 -10.50
CA VAL A 113 -3.05 -6.92 -10.28
C VAL A 113 -3.61 -6.98 -8.86
N SER A 114 -3.91 -5.82 -8.29
CA SER A 114 -4.67 -5.71 -7.04
C SER A 114 -5.69 -4.58 -7.13
N ASP A 115 -6.78 -4.72 -6.39
CA ASP A 115 -7.89 -3.78 -6.32
C ASP A 115 -8.55 -3.83 -4.93
N ALA A 116 -9.69 -3.17 -4.77
CA ALA A 116 -10.43 -3.18 -3.50
C ALA A 116 -10.83 -4.59 -3.06
N ALA A 117 -11.26 -5.45 -3.99
CA ALA A 117 -11.70 -6.81 -3.67
C ALA A 117 -10.53 -7.69 -3.26
N THR A 118 -9.42 -7.68 -4.00
CA THR A 118 -8.23 -8.48 -3.69
C THR A 118 -7.55 -8.02 -2.41
N ASN A 119 -7.52 -6.70 -2.12
CA ASN A 119 -6.98 -6.19 -0.85
C ASN A 119 -7.87 -6.55 0.34
N LEU A 120 -9.20 -6.55 0.17
CA LEU A 120 -10.12 -7.02 1.21
C LEU A 120 -9.88 -8.49 1.55
N GLU A 121 -9.77 -9.34 0.54
CA GLU A 121 -9.50 -10.78 0.73
C GLU A 121 -8.12 -11.00 1.36
N ALA A 122 -7.08 -10.33 0.88
CA ALA A 122 -5.74 -10.43 1.44
C ALA A 122 -5.71 -10.01 2.93
N TYR A 123 -6.45 -8.97 3.29
CA TYR A 123 -6.56 -8.55 4.69
C TYR A 123 -7.25 -9.61 5.55
N TYR A 124 -8.33 -10.21 5.07
CA TYR A 124 -9.02 -11.27 5.80
C TYR A 124 -8.14 -12.52 5.97
N VAL A 125 -7.42 -12.92 4.94
CA VAL A 125 -6.45 -14.03 5.03
C VAL A 125 -5.36 -13.72 6.06
N SER A 126 -4.86 -12.49 6.09
CA SER A 126 -3.87 -12.06 7.09
C SER A 126 -4.44 -12.04 8.51
N CYS A 127 -5.70 -11.64 8.69
CA CYS A 127 -6.39 -11.72 9.98
C CYS A 127 -6.48 -13.17 10.48
N GLU A 128 -6.89 -14.09 9.62
CA GLU A 128 -6.97 -15.52 9.95
C GLU A 128 -5.60 -16.09 10.34
N ALA A 129 -4.57 -15.80 9.56
CA ALA A 129 -3.21 -16.24 9.84
C ALA A 129 -2.66 -15.69 11.17
N ALA A 130 -3.08 -14.49 11.57
CA ALA A 130 -2.71 -13.86 12.83
C ALA A 130 -3.61 -14.27 14.02
N GLY A 131 -4.64 -15.07 13.80
CA GLY A 131 -5.60 -15.45 14.83
C GLY A 131 -6.50 -14.29 15.28
N VAL A 132 -6.71 -13.31 14.43
CA VAL A 132 -7.52 -12.11 14.69
C VAL A 132 -8.87 -12.24 13.98
N PRO A 133 -10.00 -11.95 14.65
CA PRO A 133 -11.31 -11.98 14.00
C PRO A 133 -11.40 -11.01 12.80
N ARG A 134 -12.11 -11.40 11.76
CA ARG A 134 -12.41 -10.53 10.62
C ARG A 134 -13.23 -9.33 11.08
N PRO A 135 -12.81 -8.09 10.81
CA PRO A 135 -13.59 -6.92 11.17
C PRO A 135 -14.92 -6.86 10.40
N ALA A 136 -16.01 -6.65 11.13
CA ALA A 136 -17.34 -6.54 10.53
C ALA A 136 -17.63 -5.15 9.94
N ALA A 137 -16.84 -4.15 10.34
CA ALA A 137 -17.10 -2.74 10.02
C ALA A 137 -16.49 -2.24 8.70
N ILE A 138 -15.79 -3.11 7.94
CA ILE A 138 -15.24 -2.73 6.64
C ILE A 138 -16.39 -2.67 5.63
N LEU A 139 -16.58 -1.50 5.03
CA LEU A 139 -17.55 -1.32 3.94
C LEU A 139 -17.05 -2.06 2.69
N ARG A 140 -17.93 -2.81 2.08
CA ARG A 140 -17.64 -3.64 0.90
C ARG A 140 -18.40 -3.15 -0.34
#